data_a6a0659faecdffb76534872f476b8618
#
_entry.id   a6a0659faecdffb76534872f476b8618
#
_cell.length_a   1.000
_cell.length_b   1.000
_cell.length_c   1.000
_cell.angle_alpha   90.00
_cell.angle_beta   90.00
_cell.angle_gamma   90.00
#
_symmetry.space_group_name_H-M   'P 1'
#
loop_
_entity.id
_entity.type
_entity.pdbx_description
1 polymer ?
#
loop_
_entity_poly.entity_id
_entity_poly.type
_entity_poly.pdbx_seq_one_letter_code
_entity_poly.pdbx_strand_id
1 'polypeptide(L)'
;MDTRIIDLHVHSNASDGTCTPTELVAEAVRAGLSAFALTDHDTTDGIAEASAAAEKAGIELIPGVELSTEYDGTEIHVVGLYIDVHNETLQRQMADFRASRDNRNVYMLEKLRAVGFDITQEALEECFPDAVITRAHIARYLFDHGYIPDIRTAFNKYIGEGCPCYVGRPKVTPMDAVDYILAAGGVPILAHPVMYHMERAKLMRMTAEMKAHGLCGIEAIYSENTPADEQIYKELARSEGLLISGGSDFHGTNKPDLSLGKGRGKLYIPYSLLDAIQQKHAEILAARS
;
A
#
# COMPACT_ATOMS: atom_id res chain seq x y z
N MET A 1 -10.47 0.72 -29.26
CA MET A 1 -9.60 0.35 -28.12
C MET A 1 -10.12 1.09 -26.90
N ASP A 2 -10.24 0.42 -25.78
CA ASP A 2 -10.62 1.08 -24.52
C ASP A 2 -9.47 2.00 -24.10
N THR A 3 -9.74 3.28 -23.92
CA THR A 3 -8.75 4.29 -23.53
C THR A 3 -8.86 4.66 -22.06
N ARG A 4 -9.74 3.97 -21.31
CA ARG A 4 -9.92 4.19 -19.89
C ARG A 4 -8.67 3.76 -19.12
N ILE A 5 -8.24 4.62 -18.21
CA ILE A 5 -7.10 4.37 -17.30
C ILE A 5 -7.57 4.35 -15.86
N ILE A 6 -6.83 3.60 -15.03
CA ILE A 6 -7.13 3.38 -13.62
C ILE A 6 -5.87 3.53 -12.77
N ASP A 7 -6.05 3.56 -11.43
CA ASP A 7 -4.97 3.48 -10.45
C ASP A 7 -5.43 2.64 -9.26
N LEU A 8 -4.81 1.49 -9.02
CA LEU A 8 -5.26 0.53 -8.02
C LEU A 8 -4.43 0.53 -6.74
N HIS A 9 -3.60 1.57 -6.53
CA HIS A 9 -2.77 1.70 -5.35
C HIS A 9 -2.57 3.18 -5.00
N VAL A 10 -3.37 3.69 -4.05
CA VAL A 10 -3.40 5.11 -3.68
C VAL A 10 -3.62 5.26 -2.18
N HIS A 11 -2.93 6.24 -1.56
CA HIS A 11 -2.99 6.51 -0.12
C HIS A 11 -3.58 7.87 0.19
N SER A 12 -4.43 7.92 1.22
CA SER A 12 -4.96 9.14 1.80
C SER A 12 -4.25 9.51 3.11
N ASN A 13 -4.69 10.62 3.71
CA ASN A 13 -4.22 11.02 5.04
C ASN A 13 -4.79 10.16 6.20
N ALA A 14 -5.63 9.17 5.92
CA ALA A 14 -5.98 8.13 6.89
C ALA A 14 -4.79 7.20 7.19
N SER A 15 -3.82 7.12 6.28
CA SER A 15 -2.50 6.53 6.52
C SER A 15 -1.41 7.58 6.31
N ASP A 16 -0.58 7.46 5.30
CA ASP A 16 0.58 8.32 5.09
C ASP A 16 0.59 9.10 3.76
N GLY A 17 -0.55 9.21 3.12
CA GLY A 17 -0.79 10.22 2.10
C GLY A 17 -1.02 11.61 2.71
N THR A 18 -1.04 12.64 1.87
CA THR A 18 -1.26 14.03 2.31
C THR A 18 -2.59 14.61 1.86
N CYS A 19 -3.33 13.91 1.02
CA CYS A 19 -4.66 14.32 0.58
C CYS A 19 -5.73 13.67 1.45
N THR A 20 -6.79 14.40 1.78
CA THR A 20 -8.00 13.77 2.33
C THR A 20 -8.61 12.82 1.29
N PRO A 21 -9.44 11.84 1.71
CA PRO A 21 -10.14 10.97 0.76
C PRO A 21 -10.96 11.74 -0.27
N THR A 22 -11.60 12.84 0.12
CA THR A 22 -12.35 13.72 -0.79
C THR A 22 -11.45 14.41 -1.80
N GLU A 23 -10.28 14.90 -1.38
CA GLU A 23 -9.29 15.51 -2.28
C GLU A 23 -8.73 14.51 -3.28
N LEU A 24 -8.50 13.25 -2.86
CA LEU A 24 -8.07 12.18 -3.77
C LEU A 24 -9.09 11.90 -4.87
N VAL A 25 -10.37 11.89 -4.55
CA VAL A 25 -11.42 11.76 -5.57
C VAL A 25 -11.34 12.90 -6.58
N ALA A 26 -11.17 14.14 -6.11
CA ALA A 26 -11.04 15.29 -7.00
C ALA A 26 -9.76 15.20 -7.87
N GLU A 27 -8.65 14.71 -7.32
CA GLU A 27 -7.41 14.44 -8.06
C GLU A 27 -7.61 13.35 -9.12
N ALA A 28 -8.29 12.24 -8.78
CA ALA A 28 -8.57 11.14 -9.69
C ALA A 28 -9.41 11.63 -10.90
N VAL A 29 -10.41 12.46 -10.66
CA VAL A 29 -11.20 13.09 -11.73
C VAL A 29 -10.33 14.01 -12.58
N ARG A 30 -9.49 14.86 -11.98
CA ARG A 30 -8.56 15.74 -12.71
C ARG A 30 -7.53 14.97 -13.52
N ALA A 31 -7.07 13.82 -13.01
CA ALA A 31 -6.15 12.93 -13.72
C ALA A 31 -6.82 12.19 -14.90
N GLY A 32 -8.16 12.22 -14.99
CA GLY A 32 -8.93 11.54 -16.02
C GLY A 32 -9.05 10.04 -15.79
N LEU A 33 -8.95 9.59 -14.53
CA LEU A 33 -9.15 8.19 -14.17
C LEU A 33 -10.62 7.79 -14.31
N SER A 34 -10.84 6.57 -14.75
CA SER A 34 -12.18 5.96 -14.77
C SER A 34 -12.50 5.24 -13.48
N ALA A 35 -11.46 4.74 -12.80
CA ALA A 35 -11.56 4.10 -11.50
C ALA A 35 -10.24 4.27 -10.72
N PHE A 36 -10.32 4.23 -9.39
CA PHE A 36 -9.14 4.09 -8.53
C PHE A 36 -9.46 3.30 -7.28
N ALA A 37 -8.44 2.69 -6.66
CA ALA A 37 -8.56 2.03 -5.37
C ALA A 37 -7.93 2.88 -4.27
N LEU A 38 -8.65 3.07 -3.15
CA LEU A 38 -8.06 3.62 -1.94
C LEU A 38 -7.54 2.45 -1.09
N THR A 39 -6.24 2.44 -0.82
CA THR A 39 -5.52 1.30 -0.24
C THR A 39 -4.61 1.72 0.92
N ASP A 40 -5.15 2.50 1.84
CA ASP A 40 -4.43 3.00 3.01
C ASP A 40 -3.77 1.88 3.84
N HIS A 41 -2.61 2.18 4.43
CA HIS A 41 -1.85 1.22 5.24
C HIS A 41 -2.60 0.82 6.51
N ASP A 42 -2.93 -0.47 6.63
CA ASP A 42 -3.51 -1.12 7.81
C ASP A 42 -4.79 -0.43 8.34
N THR A 43 -5.51 0.32 7.48
CA THR A 43 -6.78 0.98 7.81
C THR A 43 -7.73 1.07 6.61
N THR A 44 -9.03 1.16 6.90
CA THR A 44 -10.09 1.42 5.92
C THR A 44 -10.87 2.69 6.26
N ASP A 45 -10.38 3.51 7.18
CA ASP A 45 -11.12 4.64 7.76
C ASP A 45 -11.44 5.72 6.71
N GLY A 46 -10.59 5.86 5.66
CA GLY A 46 -10.83 6.78 4.54
C GLY A 46 -11.90 6.35 3.54
N ILE A 47 -12.29 5.05 3.52
CA ILE A 47 -13.16 4.49 2.46
C ILE A 47 -14.56 5.11 2.46
N ALA A 48 -15.17 5.34 3.62
CA ALA A 48 -16.54 5.88 3.69
C ALA A 48 -16.60 7.30 3.11
N GLU A 49 -15.63 8.16 3.44
CA GLU A 49 -15.51 9.52 2.91
C GLU A 49 -15.26 9.50 1.40
N ALA A 50 -14.27 8.69 0.95
CA ALA A 50 -13.95 8.55 -0.47
C ALA A 50 -15.15 8.05 -1.28
N SER A 51 -15.92 7.06 -0.75
CA SER A 51 -17.10 6.51 -1.42
C SER A 51 -18.18 7.57 -1.64
N ALA A 52 -18.47 8.37 -0.60
CA ALA A 52 -19.46 9.44 -0.70
C ALA A 52 -19.02 10.54 -1.69
N ALA A 53 -17.72 10.83 -1.77
CA ALA A 53 -17.18 11.79 -2.73
C ALA A 53 -17.18 11.23 -4.16
N ALA A 54 -16.80 9.95 -4.35
CA ALA A 54 -16.74 9.28 -5.64
C ALA A 54 -18.14 9.14 -6.28
N GLU A 55 -19.16 8.81 -5.49
CA GLU A 55 -20.56 8.76 -5.96
C GLU A 55 -21.00 10.12 -6.53
N LYS A 56 -20.70 11.22 -5.82
CA LYS A 56 -21.04 12.58 -6.28
C LYS A 56 -20.27 12.98 -7.52
N ALA A 57 -19.02 12.52 -7.65
CA ALA A 57 -18.16 12.84 -8.77
C ALA A 57 -18.39 11.94 -10.00
N GLY A 58 -19.10 10.82 -9.85
CA GLY A 58 -19.35 9.85 -10.91
C GLY A 58 -18.11 9.06 -11.34
N ILE A 59 -17.16 8.83 -10.40
CA ILE A 59 -15.97 7.99 -10.62
C ILE A 59 -16.10 6.68 -9.83
N GLU A 60 -15.59 5.58 -10.38
CA GLU A 60 -15.58 4.30 -9.70
C GLU A 60 -14.49 4.27 -8.63
N LEU A 61 -14.88 4.00 -7.37
CA LEU A 61 -13.97 3.74 -6.25
C LEU A 61 -13.98 2.25 -5.91
N ILE A 62 -12.78 1.67 -5.81
CA ILE A 62 -12.58 0.31 -5.33
C ILE A 62 -12.16 0.37 -3.85
N PRO A 63 -12.96 -0.19 -2.91
CA PRO A 63 -12.55 -0.29 -1.52
C PRO A 63 -11.38 -1.24 -1.38
N GLY A 64 -10.29 -0.77 -0.79
CA GLY A 64 -9.07 -1.53 -0.63
C GLY A 64 -8.37 -1.26 0.69
N VAL A 65 -7.28 -1.95 0.90
CA VAL A 65 -6.34 -1.79 2.01
C VAL A 65 -4.96 -2.27 1.58
N GLU A 66 -3.89 -1.69 2.10
CA GLU A 66 -2.55 -2.24 1.98
C GLU A 66 -2.08 -2.76 3.34
N LEU A 67 -1.97 -4.10 3.47
CA LEU A 67 -1.50 -4.76 4.69
C LEU A 67 0.02 -4.87 4.70
N SER A 68 0.64 -4.40 5.78
CA SER A 68 2.09 -4.45 5.95
C SER A 68 2.50 -5.71 6.69
N THR A 69 3.34 -6.54 6.09
CA THR A 69 3.77 -7.86 6.58
C THR A 69 5.30 -8.00 6.57
N GLU A 70 5.83 -9.14 7.00
CA GLU A 70 7.26 -9.44 6.95
C GLU A 70 7.50 -10.87 6.44
N TYR A 71 8.47 -11.02 5.54
CA TYR A 71 8.95 -12.31 5.06
C TYR A 71 10.48 -12.37 5.15
N ASP A 72 11.00 -13.26 5.99
CA ASP A 72 12.45 -13.43 6.22
C ASP A 72 13.19 -12.11 6.49
N GLY A 73 12.62 -11.25 7.34
CA GLY A 73 13.20 -9.97 7.72
C GLY A 73 12.94 -8.81 6.75
N THR A 74 12.34 -9.07 5.59
CA THR A 74 11.99 -8.05 4.60
C THR A 74 10.52 -7.65 4.75
N GLU A 75 10.21 -6.35 4.78
CA GLU A 75 8.83 -5.86 4.80
C GLU A 75 8.19 -6.08 3.44
N ILE A 76 7.03 -6.75 3.43
CA ILE A 76 6.25 -7.11 2.25
C ILE A 76 4.86 -6.53 2.40
N HIS A 77 4.33 -5.96 1.34
CA HIS A 77 2.98 -5.41 1.35
C HIS A 77 2.04 -6.23 0.49
N VAL A 78 0.79 -6.36 0.96
CA VAL A 78 -0.28 -7.05 0.24
C VAL A 78 -1.48 -6.13 0.12
N VAL A 79 -1.80 -5.75 -1.10
CA VAL A 79 -3.00 -4.95 -1.40
C VAL A 79 -4.20 -5.87 -1.48
N GLY A 80 -5.25 -5.55 -0.73
CA GLY A 80 -6.58 -6.14 -0.85
C GLY A 80 -7.50 -5.22 -1.64
N LEU A 81 -8.07 -5.69 -2.73
CA LEU A 81 -9.06 -4.95 -3.53
C LEU A 81 -10.45 -5.55 -3.32
N TYR A 82 -11.51 -4.72 -3.43
CA TYR A 82 -12.90 -5.14 -3.24
C TYR A 82 -13.17 -5.78 -1.87
N ILE A 83 -12.50 -5.32 -0.82
CA ILE A 83 -12.71 -5.82 0.55
C ILE A 83 -14.07 -5.39 1.11
N ASP A 84 -14.69 -6.25 1.90
CA ASP A 84 -15.79 -5.86 2.80
C ASP A 84 -15.19 -5.12 4.00
N VAL A 85 -15.32 -3.80 4.02
CA VAL A 85 -14.79 -2.92 5.07
C VAL A 85 -15.42 -3.18 6.45
N HIS A 86 -16.56 -3.89 6.51
CA HIS A 86 -17.24 -4.25 7.75
C HIS A 86 -16.90 -5.68 8.23
N ASN A 87 -16.03 -6.40 7.52
CA ASN A 87 -15.64 -7.74 7.92
C ASN A 87 -14.91 -7.72 9.27
N GLU A 88 -15.52 -8.32 10.28
CA GLU A 88 -15.01 -8.31 11.67
C GLU A 88 -13.61 -8.92 11.81
N THR A 89 -13.30 -9.95 11.03
CA THR A 89 -11.97 -10.59 11.06
C THR A 89 -10.91 -9.64 10.54
N LEU A 90 -11.14 -9.00 9.38
CA LEU A 90 -10.21 -8.01 8.82
C LEU A 90 -10.05 -6.81 9.76
N GLN A 91 -11.14 -6.26 10.31
CA GLN A 91 -11.09 -5.11 11.22
C GLN A 91 -10.28 -5.43 12.48
N ARG A 92 -10.47 -6.60 13.07
CA ARG A 92 -9.69 -7.04 14.23
C ARG A 92 -8.21 -7.18 13.90
N GLN A 93 -7.87 -7.80 12.76
CA GLN A 93 -6.49 -7.96 12.36
C GLN A 93 -5.81 -6.61 12.04
N MET A 94 -6.52 -5.68 11.40
CA MET A 94 -6.00 -4.32 11.20
C MET A 94 -5.75 -3.60 12.53
N ALA A 95 -6.61 -3.79 13.53
CA ALA A 95 -6.37 -3.26 14.87
C ALA A 95 -5.08 -3.85 15.48
N ASP A 96 -4.87 -5.16 15.35
CA ASP A 96 -3.63 -5.84 15.81
C ASP A 96 -2.41 -5.33 15.03
N PHE A 97 -2.53 -5.08 13.73
CA PHE A 97 -1.46 -4.48 12.91
C PHE A 97 -1.12 -3.07 13.38
N ARG A 98 -2.12 -2.22 13.64
CA ARG A 98 -1.90 -0.87 14.17
C ARG A 98 -1.23 -0.93 15.54
N ALA A 99 -1.73 -1.73 16.47
CA ALA A 99 -1.11 -1.90 17.80
C ALA A 99 0.35 -2.39 17.71
N SER A 100 0.65 -3.33 16.81
CA SER A 100 2.02 -3.78 16.54
C SER A 100 2.90 -2.66 15.97
N ARG A 101 2.33 -1.79 15.10
CA ARG A 101 3.00 -0.62 14.55
C ARG A 101 3.31 0.41 15.63
N ASP A 102 2.34 0.70 16.50
CA ASP A 102 2.50 1.65 17.59
C ASP A 102 3.59 1.21 18.56
N ASN A 103 3.60 -0.06 18.96
CA ASN A 103 4.67 -0.63 19.78
C ASN A 103 6.05 -0.49 19.10
N ARG A 104 6.16 -0.78 17.80
CA ARG A 104 7.41 -0.57 17.06
C ARG A 104 7.82 0.90 17.05
N ASN A 105 6.88 1.82 16.86
CA ASN A 105 7.15 3.25 16.82
C ASN A 105 7.75 3.72 18.14
N VAL A 106 7.23 3.30 19.30
CA VAL A 106 7.79 3.63 20.61
C VAL A 106 9.30 3.33 20.65
N TYR A 107 9.70 2.08 20.32
CA TYR A 107 11.11 1.69 20.32
C TYR A 107 11.94 2.43 19.27
N MET A 108 11.36 2.72 18.11
CA MET A 108 12.04 3.48 17.06
C MET A 108 12.29 4.92 17.50
N LEU A 109 11.31 5.57 18.12
CA LEU A 109 11.43 6.92 18.66
C LEU A 109 12.47 6.98 19.80
N GLU A 110 12.55 5.97 20.66
CA GLU A 110 13.59 5.87 21.69
C GLU A 110 14.99 5.87 21.04
N LYS A 111 15.20 5.06 20.00
CA LYS A 111 16.48 5.02 19.27
C LYS A 111 16.80 6.34 18.58
N LEU A 112 15.80 7.00 17.97
CA LEU A 112 15.97 8.30 17.33
C LEU A 112 16.37 9.38 18.36
N ARG A 113 15.74 9.41 19.53
CA ARG A 113 16.15 10.30 20.64
C ARG A 113 17.57 10.02 21.10
N ALA A 114 17.98 8.76 21.20
CA ALA A 114 19.34 8.39 21.58
C ALA A 114 20.42 8.88 20.60
N VAL A 115 20.07 9.13 19.33
CA VAL A 115 20.99 9.73 18.35
C VAL A 115 20.80 11.24 18.17
N GLY A 116 19.99 11.89 19.04
CA GLY A 116 19.90 13.33 19.16
C GLY A 116 18.70 14.00 18.48
N PHE A 117 17.72 13.23 17.99
CA PHE A 117 16.48 13.81 17.46
C PHE A 117 15.46 14.06 18.59
N ASP A 118 14.87 15.24 18.62
CA ASP A 118 13.77 15.56 19.54
C ASP A 118 12.44 15.19 18.85
N ILE A 119 11.98 13.95 19.12
CA ILE A 119 10.78 13.40 18.53
C ILE A 119 10.05 12.52 19.55
N THR A 120 8.74 12.74 19.72
CA THR A 120 7.88 11.96 20.61
C THR A 120 6.65 11.45 19.88
N GLN A 121 5.94 10.52 20.50
CA GLN A 121 4.69 9.99 19.94
C GLN A 121 3.64 11.10 19.89
N GLU A 122 3.53 11.90 20.97
CA GLU A 122 2.57 13.01 21.06
C GLU A 122 2.82 14.05 19.96
N ALA A 123 4.09 14.39 19.70
CA ALA A 123 4.43 15.34 18.64
C ALA A 123 4.08 14.82 17.24
N LEU A 124 4.19 13.52 17.02
CA LEU A 124 3.73 12.90 15.77
C LEU A 124 2.21 12.93 15.63
N GLU A 125 1.47 12.61 16.70
CA GLU A 125 0.00 12.64 16.72
C GLU A 125 -0.54 14.06 16.53
N GLU A 126 0.12 15.08 17.06
CA GLU A 126 -0.20 16.49 16.81
C GLU A 126 0.02 16.90 15.35
N CYS A 127 1.09 16.40 14.71
CA CYS A 127 1.39 16.70 13.32
C CYS A 127 0.51 15.92 12.33
N PHE A 128 0.08 14.72 12.71
CA PHE A 128 -0.66 13.78 11.86
C PHE A 128 -1.89 13.22 12.60
N PRO A 129 -2.89 14.07 12.91
CA PRO A 129 -4.06 13.65 13.67
C PRO A 129 -4.85 12.59 12.90
N ASP A 130 -5.35 11.60 13.65
CA ASP A 130 -6.16 10.49 13.15
C ASP A 130 -5.50 9.56 12.12
N ALA A 131 -4.20 9.77 11.81
CA ALA A 131 -3.47 8.94 10.87
C ALA A 131 -2.86 7.69 11.53
N VAL A 132 -2.77 6.61 10.78
CA VAL A 132 -1.93 5.45 11.15
C VAL A 132 -0.45 5.83 10.99
N ILE A 133 0.24 6.11 12.10
CA ILE A 133 1.63 6.58 12.07
C ILE A 133 2.57 5.54 11.45
N THR A 134 3.08 5.86 10.27
CA THR A 134 4.05 5.04 9.52
C THR A 134 5.48 5.55 9.69
N ARG A 135 6.46 4.85 9.10
CA ARG A 135 7.83 5.37 9.01
C ARG A 135 7.95 6.61 8.13
N ALA A 136 7.02 6.79 7.17
CA ALA A 136 6.97 7.99 6.35
C ALA A 136 6.63 9.24 7.17
N HIS A 137 5.73 9.12 8.16
CA HIS A 137 5.43 10.21 9.10
C HIS A 137 6.64 10.59 9.96
N ILE A 138 7.37 9.59 10.48
CA ILE A 138 8.63 9.83 11.21
C ILE A 138 9.63 10.55 10.32
N ALA A 139 9.83 10.10 9.08
CA ALA A 139 10.73 10.73 8.13
C ALA A 139 10.29 12.16 7.79
N ARG A 140 8.99 12.37 7.61
CA ARG A 140 8.40 13.69 7.33
C ARG A 140 8.60 14.64 8.50
N TYR A 141 8.33 14.20 9.72
CA TYR A 141 8.57 14.98 10.93
C TYR A 141 10.04 15.43 11.03
N LEU A 142 10.98 14.50 10.85
CA LEU A 142 12.41 14.82 10.90
C LEU A 142 12.81 15.85 9.83
N PHE A 143 12.22 15.76 8.63
CA PHE A 143 12.47 16.73 7.55
C PHE A 143 11.88 18.10 7.86
N ASP A 144 10.62 18.17 8.26
CA ASP A 144 9.91 19.44 8.52
C ASP A 144 10.53 20.21 9.71
N HIS A 145 11.14 19.50 10.67
CA HIS A 145 11.86 20.11 11.80
C HIS A 145 13.34 20.36 11.53
N GLY A 146 13.81 20.17 10.27
CA GLY A 146 15.17 20.52 9.85
C GLY A 146 16.25 19.57 10.38
N TYR A 147 15.90 18.39 10.91
CA TYR A 147 16.86 17.39 11.37
C TYR A 147 17.60 16.68 10.22
N ILE A 148 16.96 16.59 9.06
CA ILE A 148 17.49 15.92 7.87
C ILE A 148 17.26 16.77 6.62
N PRO A 149 18.12 16.68 5.58
CA PRO A 149 18.00 17.49 4.38
C PRO A 149 16.90 17.04 3.42
N ASP A 150 16.46 15.79 3.49
CA ASP A 150 15.41 15.18 2.67
C ASP A 150 14.86 13.90 3.33
N ILE A 151 13.64 13.51 2.96
CA ILE A 151 12.94 12.34 3.50
C ILE A 151 13.72 11.04 3.23
N ARG A 152 14.40 10.92 2.08
CA ARG A 152 15.19 9.74 1.72
C ARG A 152 16.35 9.51 2.70
N THR A 153 16.91 10.58 3.26
CA THR A 153 17.95 10.49 4.28
C THR A 153 17.50 9.76 5.54
N ALA A 154 16.23 9.92 5.97
CA ALA A 154 15.69 9.17 7.10
C ALA A 154 15.79 7.65 6.86
N PHE A 155 15.32 7.19 5.71
CA PHE A 155 15.32 5.77 5.36
C PHE A 155 16.74 5.23 5.16
N ASN A 156 17.60 5.97 4.49
CA ASN A 156 18.95 5.49 4.17
C ASN A 156 19.90 5.45 5.37
N LYS A 157 19.67 6.28 6.40
CA LYS A 157 20.63 6.43 7.51
C LYS A 157 20.09 6.04 8.88
N TYR A 158 18.78 6.08 9.10
CA TYR A 158 18.22 5.96 10.45
C TYR A 158 17.15 4.88 10.59
N ILE A 159 16.07 4.92 9.81
CA ILE A 159 14.86 4.13 10.03
C ILE A 159 14.56 3.09 8.94
N GLY A 160 15.37 3.01 7.90
CA GLY A 160 15.29 1.95 6.91
C GLY A 160 15.85 0.63 7.44
N GLU A 161 15.51 -0.47 6.78
CA GLU A 161 15.99 -1.80 7.14
C GLU A 161 17.53 -1.84 7.21
N GLY A 162 18.05 -2.47 8.28
CA GLY A 162 19.50 -2.50 8.55
C GLY A 162 20.08 -1.21 9.14
N CYS A 163 19.32 -0.11 9.25
CA CYS A 163 19.77 1.14 9.84
C CYS A 163 19.69 1.14 11.39
N PRO A 164 20.49 2.01 12.08
CA PRO A 164 20.63 1.95 13.54
C PRO A 164 19.34 2.13 14.34
N CYS A 165 18.41 2.94 13.86
CA CYS A 165 17.14 3.21 14.54
C CYS A 165 16.00 2.31 14.04
N TYR A 166 16.26 1.42 13.09
CA TYR A 166 15.25 0.48 12.61
C TYR A 166 14.80 -0.48 13.73
N VAL A 167 13.51 -0.74 13.74
CA VAL A 167 12.87 -1.76 14.58
C VAL A 167 11.89 -2.53 13.71
N GLY A 168 12.07 -3.86 13.61
CA GLY A 168 11.15 -4.76 12.93
C GLY A 168 9.83 -4.89 13.70
N ARG A 169 8.80 -5.43 13.06
CA ARG A 169 7.53 -5.78 13.71
C ARG A 169 7.52 -7.25 14.13
N PRO A 170 6.69 -7.64 15.13
CA PRO A 170 6.29 -9.03 15.31
C PRO A 170 5.61 -9.54 14.02
N LYS A 171 5.90 -10.77 13.68
CA LYS A 171 5.69 -11.37 12.37
C LYS A 171 4.21 -11.61 12.05
N VAL A 172 3.62 -10.75 11.24
CA VAL A 172 2.51 -11.10 10.38
C VAL A 172 3.10 -11.45 9.02
N THR A 173 2.78 -12.61 8.50
CA THR A 173 3.33 -13.08 7.24
C THR A 173 2.50 -12.59 6.05
N PRO A 174 3.06 -12.50 4.83
CA PRO A 174 2.28 -12.23 3.63
C PRO A 174 1.16 -13.25 3.38
N MET A 175 1.34 -14.50 3.82
CA MET A 175 0.33 -15.55 3.75
C MET A 175 -0.87 -15.24 4.63
N ASP A 176 -0.63 -14.79 5.88
CA ASP A 176 -1.70 -14.35 6.78
C ASP A 176 -2.50 -13.17 6.17
N ALA A 177 -1.82 -12.20 5.55
CA ALA A 177 -2.49 -11.08 4.88
C ALA A 177 -3.37 -11.54 3.71
N VAL A 178 -2.89 -12.51 2.91
CA VAL A 178 -3.71 -13.13 1.85
C VAL A 178 -4.97 -13.74 2.45
N ASP A 179 -4.84 -14.52 3.53
CA ASP A 179 -5.96 -15.18 4.20
C ASP A 179 -6.97 -14.15 4.76
N TYR A 180 -6.50 -13.04 5.35
CA TYR A 180 -7.39 -11.98 5.89
C TYR A 180 -8.14 -11.23 4.78
N ILE A 181 -7.48 -10.91 3.68
CA ILE A 181 -8.11 -10.27 2.52
C ILE A 181 -9.17 -11.18 1.91
N LEU A 182 -8.86 -12.48 1.74
CA LEU A 182 -9.83 -13.46 1.26
C LEU A 182 -11.00 -13.62 2.24
N ALA A 183 -10.74 -13.63 3.56
CA ALA A 183 -11.80 -13.67 4.57
C ALA A 183 -12.73 -12.45 4.50
N ALA A 184 -12.25 -11.30 4.03
CA ALA A 184 -13.07 -10.12 3.75
C ALA A 184 -13.69 -10.13 2.34
N GLY A 185 -13.59 -11.22 1.58
CA GLY A 185 -14.12 -11.32 0.22
C GLY A 185 -13.29 -10.59 -0.83
N GLY A 186 -12.17 -10.02 -0.44
CA GLY A 186 -11.30 -9.22 -1.32
C GLY A 186 -10.39 -10.06 -2.20
N VAL A 187 -9.72 -9.38 -3.12
CA VAL A 187 -8.74 -9.95 -4.08
C VAL A 187 -7.33 -9.56 -3.61
N PRO A 188 -6.51 -10.50 -3.07
CA PRO A 188 -5.16 -10.21 -2.62
C PRO A 188 -4.17 -10.09 -3.78
N ILE A 189 -3.38 -9.01 -3.76
CA ILE A 189 -2.38 -8.64 -4.76
C ILE A 189 -1.03 -8.39 -4.06
N LEU A 190 0.04 -9.01 -4.50
CA LEU A 190 1.39 -8.70 -4.05
C LEU A 190 1.77 -7.30 -4.56
N ALA A 191 1.98 -6.35 -3.65
CA ALA A 191 2.29 -4.96 -3.97
C ALA A 191 3.75 -4.79 -4.41
N HIS A 192 4.04 -3.85 -5.27
CA HIS A 192 5.36 -3.29 -5.69
C HIS A 192 6.61 -4.16 -5.43
N PRO A 193 6.74 -5.37 -6.01
CA PRO A 193 7.83 -6.30 -5.69
C PRO A 193 9.24 -5.75 -5.96
N VAL A 194 9.39 -4.72 -6.79
CA VAL A 194 10.67 -4.03 -7.03
C VAL A 194 11.25 -3.41 -5.75
N MET A 195 10.39 -2.97 -4.83
CA MET A 195 10.81 -2.30 -3.59
C MET A 195 11.47 -3.23 -2.58
N TYR A 196 11.30 -4.54 -2.73
CA TYR A 196 11.88 -5.52 -1.80
C TYR A 196 13.36 -5.79 -2.04
N HIS A 197 13.90 -5.40 -3.19
CA HIS A 197 15.28 -5.68 -3.62
C HIS A 197 15.68 -7.14 -3.39
N MET A 198 14.71 -8.03 -3.54
CA MET A 198 14.81 -9.45 -3.23
C MET A 198 15.40 -10.22 -4.41
N GLU A 199 16.27 -11.21 -4.11
CA GLU A 199 16.74 -12.13 -5.14
C GLU A 199 15.58 -12.86 -5.81
N ARG A 200 15.65 -13.04 -7.13
CA ARG A 200 14.59 -13.64 -7.94
C ARG A 200 14.11 -14.99 -7.39
N ALA A 201 15.03 -15.87 -6.98
CA ALA A 201 14.67 -17.18 -6.43
C ALA A 201 13.86 -17.08 -5.13
N LYS A 202 14.21 -16.11 -4.25
CA LYS A 202 13.48 -15.85 -3.01
C LYS A 202 12.10 -15.27 -3.31
N LEU A 203 12.00 -14.31 -4.25
CA LEU A 203 10.72 -13.73 -4.67
C LEU A 203 9.78 -14.80 -5.24
N MET A 204 10.27 -15.68 -6.13
CA MET A 204 9.48 -16.77 -6.71
C MET A 204 8.98 -17.74 -5.64
N ARG A 205 9.82 -18.11 -4.67
CA ARG A 205 9.41 -18.98 -3.55
C ARG A 205 8.30 -18.33 -2.71
N MET A 206 8.50 -17.09 -2.27
CA MET A 206 7.50 -16.33 -1.52
C MET A 206 6.18 -16.22 -2.29
N THR A 207 6.24 -15.87 -3.57
CA THR A 207 5.04 -15.77 -4.42
C THR A 207 4.31 -17.12 -4.54
N ALA A 208 5.04 -18.23 -4.66
CA ALA A 208 4.45 -19.57 -4.69
C ALA A 208 3.80 -19.95 -3.35
N GLU A 209 4.43 -19.61 -2.23
CA GLU A 209 3.85 -19.79 -0.89
C GLU A 209 2.57 -18.96 -0.73
N MET A 210 2.60 -17.67 -1.08
CA MET A 210 1.41 -16.80 -1.06
C MET A 210 0.30 -17.32 -1.98
N LYS A 211 0.65 -17.84 -3.16
CA LYS A 211 -0.31 -18.44 -4.09
C LYS A 211 -0.99 -19.66 -3.49
N ALA A 212 -0.28 -20.51 -2.76
CA ALA A 212 -0.86 -21.65 -2.06
C ALA A 212 -1.91 -21.24 -1.02
N HIS A 213 -1.82 -20.02 -0.48
CA HIS A 213 -2.83 -19.37 0.37
C HIS A 213 -3.93 -18.65 -0.42
N GLY A 214 -3.79 -18.49 -1.74
CA GLY A 214 -4.80 -17.89 -2.60
C GLY A 214 -4.49 -16.48 -3.10
N LEU A 215 -3.21 -16.08 -3.13
CA LEU A 215 -2.80 -14.85 -3.81
C LEU A 215 -3.36 -14.84 -5.24
N CYS A 216 -3.99 -13.74 -5.63
CA CYS A 216 -4.67 -13.62 -6.91
C CYS A 216 -3.89 -12.84 -7.97
N GLY A 217 -3.01 -11.92 -7.58
CA GLY A 217 -2.30 -11.09 -8.54
C GLY A 217 -1.00 -10.50 -8.02
N ILE A 218 -0.29 -9.81 -8.92
CA ILE A 218 0.96 -9.08 -8.66
C ILE A 218 0.83 -7.68 -9.25
N GLU A 219 1.25 -6.66 -8.52
CA GLU A 219 1.41 -5.30 -9.02
C GLU A 219 2.66 -5.23 -9.92
N ALA A 220 2.46 -5.58 -11.20
CA ALA A 220 3.53 -5.60 -12.19
C ALA A 220 3.74 -4.24 -12.88
N ILE A 221 2.74 -3.34 -12.83
CA ILE A 221 2.80 -2.00 -13.39
C ILE A 221 2.86 -1.01 -12.24
N TYR A 222 4.07 -0.49 -11.96
CA TYR A 222 4.32 0.34 -10.78
C TYR A 222 5.26 1.50 -11.09
N SER A 223 5.11 2.61 -10.36
CA SER A 223 5.81 3.88 -10.63
C SER A 223 7.33 3.80 -10.63
N GLU A 224 7.92 2.94 -9.78
CA GLU A 224 9.38 2.78 -9.67
C GLU A 224 9.94 1.68 -10.59
N ASN A 225 9.10 0.93 -11.29
CA ASN A 225 9.54 -0.10 -12.22
C ASN A 225 10.27 0.51 -13.42
N THR A 226 11.41 -0.06 -13.76
CA THR A 226 11.94 0.07 -15.12
C THR A 226 11.11 -0.79 -16.09
N PRO A 227 11.20 -0.55 -17.42
CA PRO A 227 10.55 -1.45 -18.40
C PRO A 227 10.98 -2.93 -18.27
N ALA A 228 12.22 -3.18 -17.80
CA ALA A 228 12.71 -4.53 -17.55
C ALA A 228 12.05 -5.15 -16.31
N ASP A 229 11.89 -4.39 -15.23
CA ASP A 229 11.21 -4.86 -14.02
C ASP A 229 9.75 -5.19 -14.32
N GLU A 230 9.06 -4.31 -15.03
CA GLU A 230 7.67 -4.52 -15.45
C GLU A 230 7.53 -5.84 -16.25
N GLN A 231 8.45 -6.08 -17.18
CA GLN A 231 8.45 -7.32 -17.96
C GLN A 231 8.69 -8.56 -17.08
N ILE A 232 9.65 -8.48 -16.15
CA ILE A 232 9.94 -9.57 -15.20
C ILE A 232 8.71 -9.92 -14.36
N TYR A 233 8.03 -8.92 -13.79
CA TYR A 233 6.85 -9.17 -12.94
C TYR A 233 5.63 -9.61 -13.74
N LYS A 234 5.45 -9.14 -14.96
CA LYS A 234 4.43 -9.66 -15.88
C LYS A 234 4.69 -11.12 -16.28
N GLU A 235 5.95 -11.51 -16.47
CA GLU A 235 6.34 -12.90 -16.72
C GLU A 235 6.11 -13.77 -15.49
N LEU A 236 6.47 -13.30 -14.29
CA LEU A 236 6.19 -13.98 -13.03
C LEU A 236 4.69 -14.20 -12.85
N ALA A 237 3.87 -13.17 -13.05
CA ALA A 237 2.42 -13.29 -12.97
C ALA A 237 1.88 -14.37 -13.94
N ARG A 238 2.33 -14.36 -15.19
CA ARG A 238 1.91 -15.36 -16.18
C ARG A 238 2.35 -16.77 -15.82
N SER A 239 3.60 -16.97 -15.39
CA SER A 239 4.14 -18.28 -15.03
C SER A 239 3.41 -18.89 -13.84
N GLU A 240 2.97 -18.04 -12.90
CA GLU A 240 2.22 -18.45 -11.71
C GLU A 240 0.69 -18.47 -11.94
N GLY A 241 0.20 -18.05 -13.10
CA GLY A 241 -1.24 -17.95 -13.36
C GLY A 241 -1.92 -16.90 -12.49
N LEU A 242 -1.21 -15.81 -12.15
CA LEU A 242 -1.70 -14.68 -11.37
C LEU A 242 -2.16 -13.54 -12.27
N LEU A 243 -3.07 -12.73 -11.77
CA LEU A 243 -3.50 -11.49 -12.42
C LEU A 243 -2.39 -10.44 -12.39
N ILE A 244 -2.44 -9.53 -13.34
CA ILE A 244 -1.62 -8.34 -13.36
C ILE A 244 -2.44 -7.19 -12.75
N SER A 245 -1.85 -6.51 -11.76
CA SER A 245 -2.35 -5.25 -11.22
C SER A 245 -1.36 -4.12 -11.51
N GLY A 246 -1.76 -2.91 -11.18
CA GLY A 246 -0.87 -1.76 -11.22
C GLY A 246 -1.39 -0.58 -10.42
N GLY A 247 -0.47 0.25 -9.94
CA GLY A 247 -0.76 1.43 -9.17
C GLY A 247 0.36 2.45 -9.18
N SER A 248 0.02 3.69 -8.88
CA SER A 248 1.02 4.75 -8.74
C SER A 248 1.70 4.75 -7.38
N ASP A 249 1.03 4.20 -6.37
CA ASP A 249 1.42 4.31 -4.98
C ASP A 249 1.55 5.80 -4.58
N PHE A 250 0.53 6.57 -4.99
CA PHE A 250 0.46 8.01 -4.78
C PHE A 250 0.25 8.35 -3.31
N HIS A 251 1.08 9.28 -2.79
CA HIS A 251 1.05 9.76 -1.41
C HIS A 251 0.97 11.30 -1.30
N GLY A 252 0.53 11.95 -2.39
CA GLY A 252 0.51 13.43 -2.41
C GLY A 252 1.90 14.03 -2.32
N THR A 253 2.07 15.04 -1.47
CA THR A 253 3.34 15.77 -1.32
C THR A 253 4.44 14.96 -0.61
N ASN A 254 4.14 13.79 -0.03
CA ASN A 254 5.15 12.88 0.51
C ASN A 254 5.94 12.17 -0.58
N LYS A 255 5.36 12.03 -1.79
CA LYS A 255 6.04 11.58 -3.02
C LYS A 255 5.83 12.61 -4.14
N PRO A 256 6.47 13.81 -4.07
CA PRO A 256 6.15 14.95 -4.92
C PRO A 256 6.41 14.73 -6.41
N ASP A 257 7.24 13.75 -6.75
CA ASP A 257 7.57 13.39 -8.13
C ASP A 257 6.56 12.40 -8.74
N LEU A 258 5.57 11.93 -7.96
CA LEU A 258 4.52 11.02 -8.42
C LEU A 258 3.21 11.77 -8.63
N SER A 259 2.55 11.46 -9.74
CA SER A 259 1.20 11.93 -10.04
C SER A 259 0.23 10.76 -10.08
N LEU A 260 -0.96 10.96 -9.53
CA LEU A 260 -2.03 9.98 -9.55
C LEU A 260 -2.34 9.51 -10.98
N GLY A 261 -2.39 8.20 -11.18
CA GLY A 261 -2.65 7.58 -12.49
C GLY A 261 -1.53 7.68 -13.53
N LYS A 262 -0.45 8.42 -13.22
CA LYS A 262 0.67 8.63 -14.16
C LYS A 262 2.04 8.27 -13.57
N GLY A 263 2.12 8.02 -12.27
CA GLY A 263 3.38 7.81 -11.59
C GLY A 263 4.38 8.93 -11.89
N ARG A 264 5.58 8.57 -12.34
CA ARG A 264 6.59 9.53 -12.83
C ARG A 264 6.37 9.96 -14.30
N GLY A 265 5.11 9.98 -14.77
CA GLY A 265 4.71 10.43 -16.11
C GLY A 265 4.73 9.34 -17.19
N LYS A 266 5.00 8.08 -16.85
CA LYS A 266 5.05 6.95 -17.80
C LYS A 266 4.10 5.81 -17.45
N LEU A 267 3.43 5.88 -16.32
CA LEU A 267 2.53 4.84 -15.88
C LEU A 267 1.29 4.81 -16.77
N TYR A 268 0.92 3.62 -17.22
CA TYR A 268 -0.30 3.38 -17.98
C TYR A 268 -0.94 2.08 -17.52
N ILE A 269 -2.06 2.16 -16.82
CA ILE A 269 -2.80 1.03 -16.28
C ILE A 269 -4.16 1.00 -16.97
N PRO A 270 -4.38 0.08 -17.95
CA PRO A 270 -5.62 0.02 -18.69
C PRO A 270 -6.75 -0.57 -17.84
N TYR A 271 -7.97 -0.08 -18.02
CA TYR A 271 -9.16 -0.53 -17.30
C TYR A 271 -9.43 -2.04 -17.45
N SER A 272 -9.01 -2.65 -18.55
CA SER A 272 -9.14 -4.10 -18.76
C SER A 272 -8.48 -4.98 -17.69
N LEU A 273 -7.51 -4.45 -16.93
CA LEU A 273 -6.96 -5.16 -15.78
C LEU A 273 -7.96 -5.21 -14.62
N LEU A 274 -8.74 -4.14 -14.45
CA LEU A 274 -9.81 -4.11 -13.45
C LEU A 274 -10.93 -5.11 -13.79
N ASP A 275 -11.29 -5.24 -15.10
CA ASP A 275 -12.28 -6.23 -15.52
C ASP A 275 -11.89 -7.66 -15.07
N ALA A 276 -10.61 -8.03 -15.21
CA ALA A 276 -10.12 -9.34 -14.77
C ALA A 276 -10.14 -9.51 -13.24
N ILE A 277 -9.82 -8.43 -12.49
CA ILE A 277 -9.89 -8.41 -11.03
C ILE A 277 -11.34 -8.51 -10.55
N GLN A 278 -12.28 -7.81 -11.19
CA GLN A 278 -13.72 -7.90 -10.91
C GLN A 278 -14.25 -9.32 -11.13
N GLN A 279 -13.84 -9.97 -12.22
CA GLN A 279 -14.20 -11.36 -12.46
C GLN A 279 -13.69 -12.29 -11.35
N LYS A 280 -12.43 -12.11 -10.93
CA LYS A 280 -11.83 -12.88 -9.83
C LYS A 280 -12.57 -12.63 -8.51
N HIS A 281 -12.93 -11.39 -8.21
CA HIS A 281 -13.75 -11.05 -7.04
C HIS A 281 -15.10 -11.80 -7.05
N ALA A 282 -15.79 -11.81 -8.19
CA ALA A 282 -17.05 -12.56 -8.32
C ALA A 282 -16.86 -14.07 -8.08
N GLU A 283 -15.75 -14.67 -8.56
CA GLU A 283 -15.39 -16.07 -8.29
C GLU A 283 -15.18 -16.33 -6.78
N ILE A 284 -14.46 -15.43 -6.09
CA ILE A 284 -14.23 -15.52 -4.64
C ILE A 284 -15.54 -15.48 -3.87
N LEU A 285 -16.44 -14.55 -4.20
CA LEU A 285 -17.74 -14.45 -3.54
C LEU A 285 -18.61 -15.69 -3.79
N ALA A 286 -18.62 -16.21 -5.02
CA ALA A 286 -19.36 -17.43 -5.36
C ALA A 286 -18.87 -18.68 -4.62
N ALA A 287 -17.56 -18.76 -4.34
CA ALA A 287 -16.97 -19.89 -3.58
C ALA A 287 -17.26 -19.83 -2.07
N ARG A 288 -17.75 -18.69 -1.55
CA ARG A 288 -18.12 -18.48 -0.13
C ARG A 288 -19.61 -18.71 0.16
N SER A 289 -20.44 -18.74 -0.90
CA SER A 289 -21.88 -18.98 -0.83
C SER A 289 -22.21 -20.48 -0.75
#